data_a71c42269c191f850c03c166e098f6d4
#
_entry.id   a71c42269c191f850c03c166e098f6d4
#
_cell.length_a   1.000
_cell.length_b   1.000
_cell.length_c   1.000
_cell.angle_alpha   90.00
_cell.angle_beta   90.00
_cell.angle_gamma   90.00
#
_symmetry.space_group_name_H-M   'P 1'
#
loop_
_entity.id
_entity.type
_entity.pdbx_description
1 polymer ?
#
loop_
_entity_poly.entity_id
_entity_poly.type
_entity_poly.pdbx_seq_one_letter_code
_entity_poly.pdbx_strand_id
1 'polypeptide(L)'
;VKKLVYYDKMVEVYNSRLVLERKLRITNEEAALTEDQVAVHFASIDNFSARIVKNPNDVDAYFGRALDFMLVQDFTEAIKDYTKVIELDPDFAMAYFNRAVVRYKQLDYNMSQAASSQDDFSAMSMNLKMGKNPTVVRTPATSDPASVSLKDNKRAYEHEMITRDYDMVIKLNPGFVYAYFNRGNLRCAQRDFRAAIQDYSEAIQRDPEFAEAYFNRGLARLSQGDANRGIADLSKAGELGIINAYSIIKRMTSN
;
A
#
# COMPACT_ATOMS: atom_id res chain seq x y z
N VAL A 1 26.79 6.96 14.52
CA VAL A 1 26.08 7.90 15.40
C VAL A 1 25.21 8.85 14.57
N LYS A 2 25.72 9.49 13.47
CA LYS A 2 24.90 10.33 12.59
C LYS A 2 23.81 9.56 11.85
N LYS A 3 24.06 8.30 11.47
CA LYS A 3 23.05 7.41 10.87
C LYS A 3 21.89 7.12 11.84
N LEU A 4 22.16 6.91 13.12
CA LEU A 4 21.14 6.60 14.13
C LEU A 4 20.20 7.80 14.37
N VAL A 5 20.73 9.01 14.52
CA VAL A 5 19.93 10.24 14.72
C VAL A 5 19.08 10.57 13.50
N TYR A 6 19.57 10.26 12.30
CA TYR A 6 18.81 10.43 11.07
C TYR A 6 17.65 9.42 10.96
N TYR A 7 17.91 8.17 11.34
CA TYR A 7 16.87 7.12 11.41
C TYR A 7 15.73 7.48 12.36
N ASP A 8 16.04 7.98 13.56
CA ASP A 8 15.04 8.37 14.55
C ASP A 8 14.17 9.54 14.05
N LYS A 9 14.74 10.55 13.42
CA LYS A 9 13.98 11.66 12.83
C LYS A 9 13.12 11.23 11.64
N MET A 10 13.63 10.34 10.80
CA MET A 10 12.87 9.83 9.64
C MET A 10 11.76 8.88 10.08
N VAL A 11 11.98 8.06 11.10
CA VAL A 11 10.95 7.21 11.70
C VAL A 11 9.87 8.07 12.35
N GLU A 12 10.21 9.17 13.01
CA GLU A 12 9.25 10.07 13.64
C GLU A 12 8.38 10.81 12.60
N VAL A 13 8.97 11.34 11.54
CA VAL A 13 8.24 11.95 10.42
C VAL A 13 7.40 10.90 9.67
N TYR A 14 7.95 9.70 9.49
CA TYR A 14 7.26 8.60 8.85
C TYR A 14 6.11 8.08 9.71
N ASN A 15 6.30 7.88 11.01
CA ASN A 15 5.24 7.48 11.94
C ASN A 15 4.15 8.57 12.06
N SER A 16 4.52 9.84 12.04
CA SER A 16 3.56 10.95 12.04
C SER A 16 2.74 10.99 10.75
N ARG A 17 3.36 10.73 9.60
CA ARG A 17 2.67 10.63 8.30
C ARG A 17 1.82 9.37 8.21
N LEU A 18 2.30 8.23 8.72
CA LEU A 18 1.51 6.99 8.81
C LEU A 18 0.31 7.13 9.72
N VAL A 19 0.43 7.84 10.83
CA VAL A 19 -0.70 8.16 11.71
C VAL A 19 -1.69 9.09 11.00
N LEU A 20 -1.21 10.02 10.18
CA LEU A 20 -2.05 10.88 9.35
C LEU A 20 -2.73 10.08 8.22
N GLU A 21 -2.02 9.22 7.51
CA GLU A 21 -2.58 8.29 6.52
C GLU A 21 -3.55 7.30 7.16
N ARG A 22 -3.29 6.85 8.38
CA ARG A 22 -4.17 6.02 9.19
C ARG A 22 -5.49 6.71 9.48
N LYS A 23 -5.46 8.01 9.87
CA LYS A 23 -6.66 8.82 10.07
C LYS A 23 -7.40 9.11 8.77
N LEU A 24 -6.69 9.34 7.67
CA LEU A 24 -7.27 9.63 6.36
C LEU A 24 -7.89 8.39 5.70
N ARG A 25 -7.32 7.19 5.89
CA ARG A 25 -7.91 5.93 5.41
C ARG A 25 -9.22 5.56 6.12
N ILE A 26 -9.38 5.93 7.37
CA ILE A 26 -10.63 5.76 8.11
C ILE A 26 -11.75 6.65 7.54
N THR A 27 -11.40 7.80 6.95
CA THR A 27 -12.35 8.76 6.37
C THR A 27 -12.60 8.56 4.87
N ASN A 28 -11.85 7.69 4.19
CA ASN A 28 -11.91 7.46 2.73
C ASN A 28 -11.64 8.72 1.88
N GLU A 29 -11.09 9.77 2.47
CA GLU A 29 -10.71 11.00 1.79
C GLU A 29 -9.20 11.20 1.93
N GLU A 30 -8.43 10.83 0.88
CA GLU A 30 -7.11 11.41 0.70
C GLU A 30 -7.36 12.91 0.43
N ALA A 31 -7.09 13.75 1.41
CA ALA A 31 -7.14 15.18 1.20
C ALA A 31 -6.10 15.53 0.13
N ALA A 32 -6.57 15.97 -1.03
CA ALA A 32 -5.70 16.47 -2.08
C ALA A 32 -4.85 17.62 -1.52
N LEU A 33 -3.57 17.65 -1.89
CA LEU A 33 -2.70 18.77 -1.54
C LEU A 33 -3.32 20.06 -2.11
N THR A 34 -3.28 21.14 -1.33
CA THR A 34 -3.61 22.47 -1.83
C THR A 34 -2.55 22.94 -2.82
N GLU A 35 -2.88 23.90 -3.69
CA GLU A 35 -1.93 24.46 -4.65
C GLU A 35 -0.67 25.00 -3.96
N ASP A 36 -0.82 25.65 -2.80
CA ASP A 36 0.32 26.15 -2.01
C ASP A 36 1.20 25.00 -1.50
N GLN A 37 0.61 23.90 -1.04
CA GLN A 37 1.37 22.72 -0.61
C GLN A 37 2.11 22.07 -1.78
N VAL A 38 1.47 21.98 -2.94
CA VAL A 38 2.11 21.48 -4.16
C VAL A 38 3.31 22.35 -4.54
N ALA A 39 3.17 23.68 -4.50
CA ALA A 39 4.27 24.61 -4.77
C ALA A 39 5.45 24.44 -3.81
N VAL A 40 5.20 24.19 -2.52
CA VAL A 40 6.24 23.90 -1.53
C VAL A 40 7.01 22.63 -1.88
N HIS A 41 6.31 21.56 -2.31
CA HIS A 41 6.97 20.32 -2.72
C HIS A 41 7.81 20.50 -3.98
N PHE A 42 7.36 21.27 -4.98
CA PHE A 42 8.17 21.57 -6.16
C PHE A 42 9.42 22.38 -5.81
N ALA A 43 9.33 23.38 -4.94
CA ALA A 43 10.50 24.11 -4.47
C ALA A 43 11.50 23.21 -3.71
N SER A 44 11.00 22.23 -2.96
CA SER A 44 11.81 21.22 -2.27
C SER A 44 12.50 20.29 -3.27
N ILE A 45 11.81 19.85 -4.33
CA ILE A 45 12.37 19.04 -5.43
C ILE A 45 13.53 19.77 -6.10
N ASP A 46 13.38 21.08 -6.38
CA ASP A 46 14.44 21.90 -6.98
C ASP A 46 15.66 21.99 -6.05
N ASN A 47 15.45 22.17 -4.74
CA ASN A 47 16.52 22.22 -3.76
C ASN A 47 17.30 20.88 -3.69
N PHE A 48 16.58 19.74 -3.59
CA PHE A 48 17.22 18.43 -3.62
C PHE A 48 17.96 18.18 -4.95
N SER A 49 17.39 18.62 -6.07
CA SER A 49 18.02 18.51 -7.39
C SER A 49 19.32 19.29 -7.46
N ALA A 50 19.38 20.50 -6.89
CA ALA A 50 20.60 21.28 -6.79
C ALA A 50 21.67 20.62 -5.89
N ARG A 51 21.25 19.94 -4.82
CA ARG A 51 22.15 19.15 -3.96
C ARG A 51 22.72 17.95 -4.72
N ILE A 52 21.88 17.22 -5.46
CA ILE A 52 22.31 16.07 -6.26
C ILE A 52 23.31 16.47 -7.36
N VAL A 53 23.11 17.63 -8.00
CA VAL A 53 24.07 18.16 -8.97
C VAL A 53 25.45 18.41 -8.33
N LYS A 54 25.47 18.90 -7.09
CA LYS A 54 26.73 19.14 -6.35
C LYS A 54 27.36 17.84 -5.82
N ASN A 55 26.53 16.89 -5.41
CA ASN A 55 26.96 15.59 -4.90
C ASN A 55 26.06 14.47 -5.45
N PRO A 56 26.45 13.82 -6.56
CA PRO A 56 25.68 12.72 -7.17
C PRO A 56 25.51 11.46 -6.27
N ASN A 57 26.18 11.40 -5.12
CA ASN A 57 26.07 10.33 -4.15
C ASN A 57 25.32 10.77 -2.87
N ASP A 58 24.58 11.86 -2.90
CA ASP A 58 23.79 12.36 -1.78
C ASP A 58 22.52 11.53 -1.60
N VAL A 59 22.63 10.43 -0.83
CA VAL A 59 21.54 9.50 -0.51
C VAL A 59 20.34 10.23 0.08
N ASP A 60 20.58 11.18 0.97
CA ASP A 60 19.53 11.93 1.65
C ASP A 60 18.75 12.84 0.68
N ALA A 61 19.46 13.43 -0.29
CA ALA A 61 18.82 14.27 -1.29
C ALA A 61 17.93 13.46 -2.25
N TYR A 62 18.40 12.28 -2.71
CA TYR A 62 17.55 11.39 -3.51
C TYR A 62 16.34 10.91 -2.71
N PHE A 63 16.52 10.49 -1.45
CA PHE A 63 15.43 10.03 -0.63
C PHE A 63 14.38 11.12 -0.36
N GLY A 64 14.83 12.34 -0.02
CA GLY A 64 13.96 13.48 0.19
C GLY A 64 13.20 13.89 -1.07
N ARG A 65 13.87 13.92 -2.23
CA ARG A 65 13.26 14.24 -3.52
C ARG A 65 12.21 13.19 -3.92
N ALA A 66 12.50 11.91 -3.68
CA ALA A 66 11.55 10.82 -3.92
C ALA A 66 10.27 10.95 -3.09
N LEU A 67 10.38 11.39 -1.83
CA LEU A 67 9.22 11.67 -0.98
C LEU A 67 8.36 12.79 -1.55
N ASP A 68 8.98 13.88 -2.01
CA ASP A 68 8.26 15.00 -2.61
C ASP A 68 7.61 14.59 -3.94
N PHE A 69 8.31 13.85 -4.81
CA PHE A 69 7.73 13.30 -6.03
C PHE A 69 6.51 12.41 -5.76
N MET A 70 6.58 11.56 -4.71
CA MET A 70 5.44 10.74 -4.31
C MET A 70 4.24 11.60 -3.90
N LEU A 71 4.47 12.71 -3.18
CA LEU A 71 3.41 13.60 -2.70
C LEU A 71 2.74 14.38 -3.85
N VAL A 72 3.51 14.79 -4.85
CA VAL A 72 2.96 15.42 -6.07
C VAL A 72 2.50 14.39 -7.11
N GLN A 73 2.47 13.10 -6.75
CA GLN A 73 2.02 11.97 -7.58
C GLN A 73 2.89 11.71 -8.83
N ASP A 74 4.12 12.19 -8.87
CA ASP A 74 5.08 11.76 -9.88
C ASP A 74 5.75 10.45 -9.45
N PHE A 75 4.96 9.38 -9.51
CA PHE A 75 5.39 8.06 -9.06
C PHE A 75 6.60 7.52 -9.84
N THR A 76 6.74 7.93 -11.11
CA THR A 76 7.83 7.46 -11.95
C THR A 76 9.18 8.00 -11.47
N GLU A 77 9.26 9.31 -11.20
CA GLU A 77 10.50 9.92 -10.70
C GLU A 77 10.77 9.48 -9.25
N ALA A 78 9.73 9.32 -8.42
CA ALA A 78 9.89 8.78 -7.08
C ALA A 78 10.53 7.38 -7.08
N ILE A 79 10.08 6.46 -7.95
CA ILE A 79 10.65 5.10 -8.07
C ILE A 79 12.11 5.15 -8.53
N LYS A 80 12.46 6.04 -9.45
CA LYS A 80 13.85 6.22 -9.91
C LYS A 80 14.77 6.65 -8.76
N ASP A 81 14.34 7.66 -8.01
CA ASP A 81 15.12 8.19 -6.90
C ASP A 81 15.27 7.16 -5.76
N TYR A 82 14.20 6.45 -5.35
CA TYR A 82 14.34 5.35 -4.39
C TYR A 82 15.24 4.24 -4.91
N THR A 83 15.23 3.96 -6.21
CA THR A 83 16.15 2.98 -6.80
C THR A 83 17.59 3.46 -6.67
N LYS A 84 17.83 4.75 -6.90
CA LYS A 84 19.15 5.35 -6.72
C LYS A 84 19.62 5.32 -5.26
N VAL A 85 18.71 5.57 -4.31
CA VAL A 85 19.01 5.39 -2.87
C VAL A 85 19.48 3.97 -2.58
N ILE A 86 18.77 2.97 -3.08
CA ILE A 86 19.09 1.55 -2.88
C ILE A 86 20.42 1.16 -3.54
N GLU A 87 20.74 1.73 -4.68
CA GLU A 87 22.07 1.52 -5.32
C GLU A 87 23.20 2.09 -4.48
N LEU A 88 22.99 3.24 -3.84
CA LEU A 88 24.00 3.92 -3.02
C LEU A 88 24.11 3.35 -1.60
N ASP A 89 22.98 2.94 -1.01
CA ASP A 89 22.89 2.32 0.32
C ASP A 89 21.90 1.14 0.29
N PRO A 90 22.38 -0.07 -0.03
CA PRO A 90 21.53 -1.27 -0.12
C PRO A 90 20.89 -1.70 1.21
N ASP A 91 21.36 -1.19 2.34
CA ASP A 91 20.83 -1.50 3.67
C ASP A 91 19.75 -0.50 4.12
N PHE A 92 19.41 0.47 3.28
CA PHE A 92 18.41 1.48 3.60
C PHE A 92 16.98 0.92 3.47
N ALA A 93 16.51 0.20 4.49
CA ALA A 93 15.21 -0.48 4.49
C ALA A 93 14.03 0.41 4.09
N MET A 94 14.03 1.71 4.49
CA MET A 94 12.96 2.64 4.19
C MET A 94 12.85 2.97 2.69
N ALA A 95 13.95 2.91 1.94
CA ALA A 95 13.91 3.13 0.49
C ALA A 95 13.17 1.99 -0.23
N TYR A 96 13.40 0.74 0.19
CA TYR A 96 12.63 -0.40 -0.32
C TYR A 96 11.15 -0.28 0.04
N PHE A 97 10.84 0.05 1.30
CA PHE A 97 9.47 0.19 1.75
C PHE A 97 8.72 1.26 0.95
N ASN A 98 9.28 2.45 0.84
CA ASN A 98 8.67 3.55 0.11
C ASN A 98 8.57 3.25 -1.39
N ARG A 99 9.58 2.59 -1.99
CA ARG A 99 9.51 2.18 -3.39
C ARG A 99 8.36 1.19 -3.63
N ALA A 100 8.16 0.22 -2.73
CA ALA A 100 7.04 -0.71 -2.79
C ALA A 100 5.69 0.01 -2.71
N VAL A 101 5.56 0.97 -1.77
CA VAL A 101 4.34 1.77 -1.61
C VAL A 101 4.05 2.59 -2.88
N VAL A 102 5.06 3.25 -3.44
CA VAL A 102 4.89 4.08 -4.65
C VAL A 102 4.55 3.22 -5.86
N ARG A 103 5.19 2.07 -6.04
CA ARG A 103 4.83 1.12 -7.11
C ARG A 103 3.39 0.65 -6.99
N TYR A 104 2.93 0.35 -5.78
CA TYR A 104 1.54 -0.04 -5.56
C TYR A 104 0.57 1.10 -5.91
N LYS A 105 0.86 2.34 -5.48
CA LYS A 105 0.07 3.52 -5.84
C LYS A 105 0.04 3.76 -7.36
N GLN A 106 1.18 3.63 -8.03
CA GLN A 106 1.26 3.76 -9.49
C GLN A 106 0.43 2.68 -10.21
N LEU A 107 0.48 1.44 -9.71
CA LEU A 107 -0.30 0.35 -10.25
C LEU A 107 -1.81 0.62 -10.11
N ASP A 108 -2.25 1.04 -8.93
CA ASP A 108 -3.65 1.39 -8.64
C ASP A 108 -4.13 2.58 -9.50
N TYR A 109 -3.31 3.64 -9.61
CA TYR A 109 -3.57 4.78 -10.47
C TYR A 109 -3.74 4.37 -11.94
N ASN A 110 -2.83 3.55 -12.47
CA ASN A 110 -2.90 3.06 -13.85
C ASN A 110 -4.16 2.21 -14.10
N MET A 111 -4.59 1.45 -13.10
CA MET A 111 -5.80 0.64 -13.18
C MET A 111 -7.06 1.49 -13.16
N SER A 112 -7.12 2.51 -12.32
CA SER A 112 -8.26 3.44 -12.26
C SER A 112 -8.40 4.26 -13.54
N GLN A 113 -7.30 4.71 -14.14
CA GLN A 113 -7.30 5.39 -15.43
C GLN A 113 -7.75 4.48 -16.58
N ALA A 114 -7.32 3.22 -16.57
CA ALA A 114 -7.77 2.25 -17.57
C ALA A 114 -9.26 1.91 -17.44
N ALA A 115 -9.82 1.93 -16.24
CA ALA A 115 -11.25 1.70 -15.98
C ALA A 115 -12.10 2.91 -16.43
N SER A 116 -11.60 4.15 -16.23
CA SER A 116 -12.31 5.37 -16.65
C SER A 116 -12.30 5.58 -18.17
N SER A 117 -11.35 4.98 -18.89
CA SER A 117 -11.27 5.05 -20.36
C SER A 117 -12.07 3.96 -21.08
N GLN A 118 -12.61 3.00 -20.38
CA GLN A 118 -13.57 2.01 -20.86
C GLN A 118 -14.83 2.16 -20.01
N ASP A 119 -15.98 2.41 -20.63
CA ASP A 119 -17.33 2.51 -20.01
C ASP A 119 -17.78 1.21 -19.27
N ASP A 120 -16.86 0.43 -18.74
CA ASP A 120 -17.08 -0.75 -17.91
C ASP A 120 -16.86 -0.43 -16.43
N PHE A 121 -17.87 0.19 -15.86
CA PHE A 121 -17.97 0.52 -14.42
C PHE A 121 -18.24 -0.72 -13.54
N SER A 122 -17.84 -1.93 -13.93
CA SER A 122 -18.24 -3.15 -13.21
C SER A 122 -17.13 -3.99 -12.59
N ALA A 123 -15.90 -3.52 -12.51
CA ALA A 123 -14.87 -4.33 -11.85
C ALA A 123 -13.80 -3.49 -11.17
N MET A 124 -13.97 -3.23 -9.93
CA MET A 124 -13.01 -3.00 -8.85
C MET A 124 -13.23 -1.73 -8.03
N SER A 125 -14.43 -1.55 -7.59
CA SER A 125 -14.60 -1.07 -6.23
C SER A 125 -14.68 -2.31 -5.35
N MET A 126 -13.63 -2.65 -4.60
CA MET A 126 -13.76 -3.50 -3.43
C MET A 126 -14.47 -2.72 -2.30
N ASN A 127 -15.55 -2.05 -2.64
CA ASN A 127 -16.66 -1.87 -1.76
C ASN A 127 -17.37 -3.21 -1.73
N LEU A 128 -17.24 -3.93 -0.62
CA LEU A 128 -18.03 -5.10 -0.30
C LEU A 128 -19.52 -4.74 -0.36
N LYS A 129 -20.11 -4.63 -1.55
CA LYS A 129 -21.53 -4.79 -1.76
C LYS A 129 -21.80 -6.29 -1.76
N MET A 130 -21.88 -6.87 -0.55
CA MET A 130 -22.58 -8.14 -0.37
C MET A 130 -24.06 -7.90 -0.69
N GLY A 131 -24.45 -8.22 -1.91
CA GLY A 131 -25.82 -8.25 -2.37
C GLY A 131 -25.99 -9.34 -3.40
N LYS A 132 -26.63 -10.43 -2.98
CA LYS A 132 -27.36 -11.45 -3.76
C LYS A 132 -26.69 -11.95 -5.05
N ASN A 133 -26.27 -13.22 -5.04
CA ASN A 133 -25.93 -14.13 -6.15
C ASN A 133 -25.08 -13.57 -7.29
N PRO A 134 -23.89 -14.15 -7.54
CA PRO A 134 -23.10 -13.82 -8.71
C PRO A 134 -23.84 -14.36 -9.95
N THR A 135 -24.67 -13.54 -10.55
CA THR A 135 -25.04 -13.75 -11.95
C THR A 135 -23.75 -13.55 -12.74
N VAL A 136 -23.29 -14.59 -13.39
CA VAL A 136 -22.17 -14.55 -14.34
C VAL A 136 -22.56 -13.55 -15.42
N VAL A 137 -22.09 -12.29 -15.29
CA VAL A 137 -22.18 -11.34 -16.38
C VAL A 137 -21.11 -11.75 -17.39
N ARG A 138 -21.55 -12.34 -18.49
CA ARG A 138 -20.73 -12.53 -19.69
C ARG A 138 -20.29 -11.14 -20.14
N THR A 139 -19.00 -10.86 -19.97
CA THR A 139 -18.36 -9.71 -20.63
C THR A 139 -18.47 -9.85 -22.14
N PRO A 140 -18.83 -8.78 -22.88
CA PRO A 140 -18.74 -8.81 -24.33
C PRO A 140 -17.29 -9.02 -24.75
N ALA A 141 -17.03 -10.03 -25.57
CA ALA A 141 -15.72 -10.36 -26.10
C ALA A 141 -15.33 -9.32 -27.18
N THR A 142 -14.56 -8.30 -26.79
CA THR A 142 -13.93 -7.38 -27.76
C THR A 142 -12.52 -6.89 -27.34
N SER A 143 -11.89 -7.50 -26.36
CA SER A 143 -10.46 -7.29 -26.13
C SER A 143 -9.68 -8.42 -26.76
N ASP A 144 -8.70 -8.07 -27.61
CA ASP A 144 -7.74 -9.01 -28.19
C ASP A 144 -7.11 -9.86 -27.06
N PRO A 145 -7.19 -11.20 -27.11
CA PRO A 145 -6.62 -12.07 -26.06
C PRO A 145 -5.14 -11.79 -25.79
N ALA A 146 -4.38 -11.34 -26.79
CA ALA A 146 -2.97 -10.96 -26.64
C ALA A 146 -2.81 -9.69 -25.78
N SER A 147 -3.70 -8.72 -25.89
CA SER A 147 -3.65 -7.47 -25.11
C SER A 147 -4.02 -7.69 -23.65
N VAL A 148 -4.92 -8.62 -23.36
CA VAL A 148 -5.29 -9.04 -21.99
C VAL A 148 -4.10 -9.74 -21.33
N SER A 149 -3.49 -10.70 -22.04
CA SER A 149 -2.30 -11.44 -21.55
C SER A 149 -1.11 -10.51 -21.22
N LEU A 150 -0.86 -9.49 -22.05
CA LEU A 150 0.21 -8.52 -21.81
C LEU A 150 -0.03 -7.65 -20.57
N LYS A 151 -1.29 -7.22 -20.35
CA LYS A 151 -1.67 -6.44 -19.16
C LYS A 151 -1.55 -7.28 -17.89
N ASP A 152 -1.99 -8.53 -17.92
CA ASP A 152 -1.90 -9.46 -16.79
C ASP A 152 -0.45 -9.79 -16.45
N ASN A 153 0.41 -10.02 -17.46
CA ASN A 153 1.83 -10.26 -17.26
C ASN A 153 2.54 -9.04 -16.64
N LYS A 154 2.23 -7.83 -17.11
CA LYS A 154 2.79 -6.60 -16.54
C LYS A 154 2.37 -6.42 -15.08
N ARG A 155 1.10 -6.66 -14.77
CA ARG A 155 0.58 -6.60 -13.40
C ARG A 155 1.24 -7.62 -12.48
N ALA A 156 1.38 -8.86 -12.93
CA ALA A 156 2.07 -9.90 -12.18
C ALA A 156 3.53 -9.53 -11.89
N TYR A 157 4.23 -8.97 -12.87
CA TYR A 157 5.59 -8.47 -12.70
C TYR A 157 5.67 -7.35 -11.67
N GLU A 158 4.79 -6.34 -11.73
CA GLU A 158 4.77 -5.26 -10.74
C GLU A 158 4.48 -5.77 -9.33
N HIS A 159 3.53 -6.70 -9.17
CA HIS A 159 3.27 -7.34 -7.89
C HIS A 159 4.49 -8.08 -7.34
N GLU A 160 5.23 -8.79 -8.19
CA GLU A 160 6.46 -9.47 -7.80
C GLU A 160 7.53 -8.46 -7.32
N MET A 161 7.72 -7.36 -8.04
CA MET A 161 8.68 -6.32 -7.65
C MET A 161 8.32 -5.66 -6.32
N ILE A 162 7.03 -5.40 -6.09
CA ILE A 162 6.54 -4.87 -4.81
C ILE A 162 6.78 -5.87 -3.67
N THR A 163 6.50 -7.16 -3.93
CA THR A 163 6.74 -8.22 -2.93
C THR A 163 8.22 -8.32 -2.56
N ARG A 164 9.11 -8.31 -3.54
CA ARG A 164 10.58 -8.33 -3.32
C ARG A 164 11.05 -7.15 -2.47
N ASP A 165 10.51 -5.97 -2.71
CA ASP A 165 10.85 -4.80 -1.91
C ASP A 165 10.40 -4.98 -0.44
N TYR A 166 9.17 -5.47 -0.17
CA TYR A 166 8.75 -5.78 1.19
C TYR A 166 9.56 -6.91 1.84
N ASP A 167 9.95 -7.94 1.07
CA ASP A 167 10.82 -9.01 1.56
C ASP A 167 12.18 -8.47 2.01
N MET A 168 12.75 -7.51 1.27
CA MET A 168 13.99 -6.84 1.65
C MET A 168 13.81 -6.01 2.93
N VAL A 169 12.69 -5.29 3.07
CA VAL A 169 12.39 -4.57 4.32
C VAL A 169 12.35 -5.53 5.51
N ILE A 170 11.65 -6.65 5.37
CA ILE A 170 11.52 -7.67 6.43
C ILE A 170 12.87 -8.29 6.76
N LYS A 171 13.72 -8.52 5.76
CA LYS A 171 15.07 -9.03 5.96
C LYS A 171 15.96 -8.05 6.73
N LEU A 172 15.93 -6.77 6.36
CA LEU A 172 16.75 -5.71 6.96
C LEU A 172 16.21 -5.26 8.32
N ASN A 173 14.90 -5.25 8.50
CA ASN A 173 14.23 -4.88 9.74
C ASN A 173 13.04 -5.82 10.02
N PRO A 174 13.26 -7.00 10.64
CA PRO A 174 12.21 -7.95 10.95
C PRO A 174 11.12 -7.44 11.91
N GLY A 175 11.38 -6.34 12.62
CA GLY A 175 10.42 -5.69 13.52
C GLY A 175 9.47 -4.72 12.82
N PHE A 176 9.68 -4.44 11.53
CA PHE A 176 8.90 -3.42 10.83
C PHE A 176 7.51 -3.92 10.43
N VAL A 177 6.55 -3.68 11.30
CA VAL A 177 5.16 -4.18 11.24
C VAL A 177 4.47 -3.90 9.91
N TYR A 178 4.66 -2.70 9.38
CA TYR A 178 3.97 -2.24 8.17
C TYR A 178 4.40 -2.98 6.88
N ALA A 179 5.61 -3.56 6.86
CA ALA A 179 6.03 -4.35 5.71
C ALA A 179 5.21 -5.64 5.60
N TYR A 180 4.98 -6.33 6.72
CA TYR A 180 4.10 -7.50 6.76
C TYR A 180 2.66 -7.12 6.40
N PHE A 181 2.14 -6.05 7.00
CA PHE A 181 0.77 -5.60 6.72
C PHE A 181 0.54 -5.25 5.25
N ASN A 182 1.43 -4.47 4.65
CA ASN A 182 1.30 -4.06 3.25
C ASN A 182 1.53 -5.23 2.28
N ARG A 183 2.45 -6.16 2.59
CA ARG A 183 2.61 -7.40 1.81
C ARG A 183 1.36 -8.27 1.91
N GLY A 184 0.73 -8.35 3.08
CA GLY A 184 -0.56 -8.99 3.28
C GLY A 184 -1.66 -8.35 2.42
N ASN A 185 -1.73 -7.03 2.35
CA ASN A 185 -2.68 -6.32 1.49
C ASN A 185 -2.48 -6.67 0.01
N LEU A 186 -1.22 -6.69 -0.45
CA LEU A 186 -0.88 -7.09 -1.82
C LEU A 186 -1.32 -8.52 -2.12
N ARG A 187 -1.07 -9.47 -1.20
CA ARG A 187 -1.48 -10.87 -1.32
C ARG A 187 -3.01 -11.03 -1.33
N CYS A 188 -3.73 -10.23 -0.54
CA CYS A 188 -5.19 -10.15 -0.61
C CYS A 188 -5.68 -9.70 -1.99
N ALA A 189 -5.06 -8.68 -2.57
CA ALA A 189 -5.38 -8.21 -3.92
C ALA A 189 -5.14 -9.29 -4.99
N GLN A 190 -4.17 -10.18 -4.77
CA GLN A 190 -3.90 -11.36 -5.60
C GLN A 190 -4.81 -12.56 -5.28
N ARG A 191 -5.72 -12.43 -4.32
CA ARG A 191 -6.56 -13.51 -3.77
C ARG A 191 -5.79 -14.64 -3.08
N ASP A 192 -4.52 -14.44 -2.76
CA ASP A 192 -3.76 -15.36 -1.90
C ASP A 192 -4.06 -15.05 -0.42
N PHE A 193 -5.29 -15.36 -0.04
CA PHE A 193 -5.77 -15.10 1.33
C PHE A 193 -4.98 -15.88 2.38
N ARG A 194 -4.45 -17.06 2.03
CA ARG A 194 -3.66 -17.88 2.96
C ARG A 194 -2.37 -17.16 3.35
N ALA A 195 -1.60 -16.71 2.37
CA ALA A 195 -0.38 -15.98 2.62
C ALA A 195 -0.64 -14.61 3.25
N ALA A 196 -1.74 -13.93 2.88
CA ALA A 196 -2.16 -12.67 3.50
C ALA A 196 -2.46 -12.84 5.00
N ILE A 197 -3.18 -13.90 5.39
CA ILE A 197 -3.47 -14.20 6.80
C ILE A 197 -2.18 -14.44 7.60
N GLN A 198 -1.17 -15.10 7.01
CA GLN A 198 0.13 -15.26 7.63
C GLN A 198 0.81 -13.92 7.88
N ASP A 199 0.86 -13.05 6.87
CA ASP A 199 1.46 -11.73 6.98
C ASP A 199 0.75 -10.85 8.02
N TYR A 200 -0.57 -10.81 8.02
CA TYR A 200 -1.31 -10.06 9.05
C TYR A 200 -1.07 -10.64 10.44
N SER A 201 -0.89 -11.96 10.56
CA SER A 201 -0.59 -12.58 11.85
C SER A 201 0.80 -12.19 12.35
N GLU A 202 1.79 -12.10 11.46
CA GLU A 202 3.12 -11.58 11.79
C GLU A 202 3.07 -10.10 12.22
N ALA A 203 2.23 -9.29 11.55
CA ALA A 203 2.02 -7.90 11.93
C ALA A 203 1.39 -7.78 13.32
N ILE A 204 0.35 -8.57 13.62
CA ILE A 204 -0.34 -8.60 14.92
C ILE A 204 0.57 -9.11 16.04
N GLN A 205 1.43 -10.09 15.76
CA GLN A 205 2.37 -10.60 16.76
C GLN A 205 3.35 -9.52 17.21
N ARG A 206 3.73 -8.61 16.32
CA ARG A 206 4.65 -7.50 16.60
C ARG A 206 3.94 -6.27 17.17
N ASP A 207 2.70 -6.03 16.76
CA ASP A 207 1.84 -4.96 17.29
C ASP A 207 0.44 -5.53 17.57
N PRO A 208 0.19 -5.99 18.81
CA PRO A 208 -1.11 -6.54 19.21
C PRO A 208 -2.26 -5.53 19.21
N GLU A 209 -1.98 -4.24 19.08
CA GLU A 209 -2.99 -3.18 18.99
C GLU A 209 -3.24 -2.71 17.55
N PHE A 210 -2.64 -3.37 16.55
CA PHE A 210 -2.80 -3.01 15.15
C PHE A 210 -4.20 -3.39 14.63
N ALA A 211 -5.17 -2.52 14.87
CA ALA A 211 -6.58 -2.73 14.56
C ALA A 211 -6.84 -3.10 13.09
N GLU A 212 -6.16 -2.43 12.16
CA GLU A 212 -6.33 -2.68 10.72
C GLU A 212 -5.81 -4.07 10.30
N ALA A 213 -4.80 -4.60 10.98
CA ALA A 213 -4.32 -5.95 10.70
C ALA A 213 -5.34 -7.00 11.14
N TYR A 214 -5.99 -6.83 12.28
CA TYR A 214 -7.12 -7.69 12.69
C TYR A 214 -8.27 -7.56 11.68
N PHE A 215 -8.63 -6.35 11.29
CA PHE A 215 -9.72 -6.12 10.34
C PHE A 215 -9.47 -6.82 9.01
N ASN A 216 -8.29 -6.62 8.40
CA ASN A 216 -7.94 -7.21 7.12
C ASN A 216 -7.77 -8.74 7.22
N ARG A 217 -7.21 -9.26 8.34
CA ARG A 217 -7.14 -10.70 8.58
C ARG A 217 -8.53 -11.31 8.72
N GLY A 218 -9.43 -10.63 9.41
CA GLY A 218 -10.83 -11.01 9.52
C GLY A 218 -11.49 -11.14 8.16
N LEU A 219 -11.37 -10.14 7.30
CA LEU A 219 -11.91 -10.18 5.94
C LEU A 219 -11.29 -11.29 5.08
N ALA A 220 -9.97 -11.50 5.18
CA ALA A 220 -9.29 -12.59 4.47
C ALA A 220 -9.77 -13.97 4.92
N ARG A 221 -9.99 -14.18 6.23
CA ARG A 221 -10.57 -15.42 6.79
C ARG A 221 -11.99 -15.67 6.31
N LEU A 222 -12.82 -14.62 6.30
CA LEU A 222 -14.17 -14.71 5.75
C LEU A 222 -14.16 -15.11 4.27
N SER A 223 -13.24 -14.56 3.49
CA SER A 223 -13.06 -14.90 2.07
C SER A 223 -12.61 -16.34 1.85
N GLN A 224 -11.99 -16.97 2.87
CA GLN A 224 -11.65 -18.40 2.87
C GLN A 224 -12.77 -19.31 3.43
N GLY A 225 -13.88 -18.75 3.89
CA GLY A 225 -14.98 -19.50 4.51
C GLY A 225 -14.80 -19.75 6.01
N ASP A 226 -13.76 -19.22 6.64
CA ASP A 226 -13.52 -19.35 8.09
C ASP A 226 -14.27 -18.22 8.85
N ALA A 227 -15.59 -18.38 8.92
CA ALA A 227 -16.46 -17.36 9.49
C ALA A 227 -16.16 -17.13 10.98
N ASN A 228 -15.93 -18.19 11.76
CA ASN A 228 -15.73 -18.08 13.22
C ASN A 228 -14.50 -17.24 13.56
N ARG A 229 -13.35 -17.57 12.97
CA ARG A 229 -12.12 -16.81 13.22
C ARG A 229 -12.15 -15.44 12.56
N GLY A 230 -12.87 -15.30 11.44
CA GLY A 230 -13.08 -14.01 10.78
C GLY A 230 -13.88 -13.04 11.64
N ILE A 231 -14.99 -13.49 12.24
CA ILE A 231 -15.82 -12.69 13.17
C ILE A 231 -15.01 -12.31 14.42
N ALA A 232 -14.24 -13.23 14.99
CA ALA A 232 -13.41 -12.95 16.16
C ALA A 232 -12.38 -11.83 15.87
N ASP A 233 -11.71 -11.87 14.72
CA ASP A 233 -10.79 -10.81 14.31
C ASP A 233 -11.51 -9.47 14.09
N LEU A 234 -12.68 -9.47 13.44
CA LEU A 234 -13.47 -8.25 13.25
C LEU A 234 -13.95 -7.68 14.60
N SER A 235 -14.34 -8.53 15.56
CA SER A 235 -14.69 -8.07 16.91
C SER A 235 -13.51 -7.38 17.57
N LYS A 236 -12.31 -7.99 17.48
CA LYS A 236 -11.09 -7.38 18.02
C LYS A 236 -10.75 -6.05 17.33
N ALA A 237 -10.88 -5.97 16.02
CA ALA A 237 -10.71 -4.71 15.27
C ALA A 237 -11.69 -3.63 15.73
N GLY A 238 -12.95 -4.00 16.00
CA GLY A 238 -13.99 -3.12 16.56
C GLY A 238 -13.64 -2.59 17.94
N GLU A 239 -13.17 -3.47 18.85
CA GLU A 239 -12.68 -3.09 20.17
C GLU A 239 -11.50 -2.09 20.11
N LEU A 240 -10.64 -2.26 19.10
CA LEU A 240 -9.49 -1.38 18.85
C LEU A 240 -9.86 -0.11 18.05
N GLY A 241 -11.16 0.13 17.79
CA GLY A 241 -11.65 1.39 17.23
C GLY A 241 -12.11 1.36 15.78
N ILE A 242 -12.07 0.22 15.09
CA ILE A 242 -12.63 0.11 13.73
C ILE A 242 -14.14 -0.20 13.80
N ILE A 243 -14.94 0.85 14.00
CA ILE A 243 -16.40 0.74 14.18
C ILE A 243 -17.09 0.01 13.02
N ASN A 244 -16.60 0.17 11.79
CA ASN A 244 -17.16 -0.50 10.61
C ASN A 244 -17.13 -2.04 10.70
N ALA A 245 -16.26 -2.62 11.54
CA ALA A 245 -16.20 -4.06 11.77
C ALA A 245 -17.53 -4.61 12.31
N TYR A 246 -18.17 -3.90 13.24
CA TYR A 246 -19.47 -4.32 13.79
C TYR A 246 -20.59 -4.35 12.75
N SER A 247 -20.56 -3.46 11.76
CA SER A 247 -21.52 -3.45 10.67
C SER A 247 -21.41 -4.70 9.78
N ILE A 248 -20.19 -5.20 9.58
CA ILE A 248 -19.91 -6.42 8.83
C ILE A 248 -20.40 -7.64 9.62
N ILE A 249 -20.05 -7.72 10.92
CA ILE A 249 -20.49 -8.80 11.81
C ILE A 249 -22.00 -8.89 11.81
N LYS A 250 -22.71 -7.76 12.03
CA LYS A 250 -24.17 -7.71 12.05
C LYS A 250 -24.79 -8.28 10.77
N ARG A 251 -24.25 -7.92 9.59
CA ARG A 251 -24.75 -8.46 8.31
C ARG A 251 -24.57 -9.97 8.18
N MET A 252 -23.51 -10.52 8.76
CA MET A 252 -23.22 -11.96 8.68
C MET A 252 -24.06 -12.79 9.66
N THR A 253 -24.46 -12.21 10.80
CA THR A 253 -25.24 -12.90 11.84
C THR A 253 -26.74 -12.72 11.70
N SER A 254 -27.19 -11.83 10.78
CA SER A 254 -28.62 -11.54 10.53
C SER A 254 -29.22 -12.35 9.38
N ASN A 255 -28.45 -13.26 8.76
CA ASN A 255 -28.87 -14.25 7.78
C ASN A 255 -28.85 -15.66 8.38
#